data_dccbedf5fe5a39beb4449f685abf6e95
#
_entry.id   dccbedf5fe5a39beb4449f685abf6e95
#
_cell.length_a   1.000
_cell.length_b   1.000
_cell.length_c   1.000
_cell.angle_alpha   90.00
_cell.angle_beta   90.00
_cell.angle_gamma   90.00
#
_symmetry.space_group_name_H-M   'P 1'
#
loop_
_entity.id
_entity.type
_entity.pdbx_description
1 polymer ?
#
loop_
_entity_poly.entity_id
_entity_poly.type
_entity_poly.pdbx_seq_one_letter_code
_entity_poly.pdbx_strand_id
1 'polypeptide(L)'
;MKRKIAVSLTTFWTILWLVPGVFANDFDHSKFDQVLKSYVDEKGLVDYNGIGENQQFSLYLQSLQDAKVEELSRNGQLAFWINAYNAVTIDKVIQKKPKKSVRETGFPGLWTSTKFFTSPEHIVANRQLSPDDIEHEILRKKFKDPRIHFAIICASRGCPPLPRVAYTEANVQTRLEEETKSYLNSNRGTRINRSKNTLYVSKLFDWFSEDFIQKSGSTIEFMRPYLDEEVRHFLDGKPKISYLKYDWALNAQAPLKGE
;
A
#
# COMPACT_ATOMS: atom_id res chain seq x y z
N MET A 1 -74.45 -37.87 -23.40
CA MET A 1 -73.69 -37.48 -22.19
C MET A 1 -72.38 -36.84 -22.60
N LYS A 2 -72.28 -35.48 -22.48
CA LYS A 2 -71.05 -34.75 -22.80
C LYS A 2 -70.42 -34.34 -21.48
N ARG A 3 -69.23 -34.89 -21.12
CA ARG A 3 -68.45 -34.50 -19.97
C ARG A 3 -67.68 -33.23 -20.27
N LYS A 4 -67.94 -32.15 -19.49
CA LYS A 4 -67.14 -30.91 -19.50
C LYS A 4 -65.91 -31.12 -18.57
N ILE A 5 -64.72 -30.96 -19.14
CA ILE A 5 -63.44 -30.95 -18.38
C ILE A 5 -63.22 -29.49 -18.01
N ALA A 6 -63.19 -29.21 -16.72
CA ALA A 6 -62.80 -27.89 -16.19
C ALA A 6 -61.26 -27.90 -16.03
N VAL A 7 -60.58 -27.00 -16.73
CA VAL A 7 -59.17 -26.76 -16.60
C VAL A 7 -59.01 -25.63 -15.57
N SER A 8 -58.44 -25.94 -14.41
CA SER A 8 -58.10 -24.95 -13.38
C SER A 8 -56.70 -24.37 -13.70
N LEU A 9 -56.67 -23.07 -14.02
CA LEU A 9 -55.42 -22.30 -14.15
C LEU A 9 -54.99 -21.85 -12.74
N THR A 10 -54.00 -22.49 -12.20
CA THR A 10 -53.27 -22.00 -11.00
C THR A 10 -52.22 -21.00 -11.44
N THR A 11 -52.45 -19.72 -11.22
CA THR A 11 -51.47 -18.64 -11.40
C THR A 11 -50.47 -18.65 -10.25
N PHE A 12 -49.24 -19.03 -10.56
CA PHE A 12 -48.08 -18.91 -9.61
C PHE A 12 -47.60 -17.46 -9.62
N TRP A 13 -47.80 -16.74 -8.53
CA TRP A 13 -47.20 -15.42 -8.30
C TRP A 13 -45.78 -15.66 -7.76
N THR A 14 -44.77 -15.44 -8.58
CA THR A 14 -43.38 -15.36 -8.13
C THR A 14 -43.13 -14.01 -7.49
N ILE A 15 -43.07 -13.99 -6.16
CA ILE A 15 -42.63 -12.80 -5.41
C ILE A 15 -41.12 -12.70 -5.58
N LEU A 16 -40.70 -11.73 -6.42
CA LEU A 16 -39.29 -11.36 -6.58
C LEU A 16 -38.90 -10.55 -5.34
N TRP A 17 -38.17 -11.20 -4.41
CA TRP A 17 -37.55 -10.50 -3.29
C TRP A 17 -36.42 -9.63 -3.84
N LEU A 18 -36.65 -8.32 -3.95
CA LEU A 18 -35.59 -7.34 -4.09
C LEU A 18 -34.79 -7.34 -2.79
N VAL A 19 -33.68 -8.06 -2.76
CA VAL A 19 -32.68 -7.91 -1.71
C VAL A 19 -32.09 -6.51 -1.89
N PRO A 20 -32.27 -5.56 -0.95
CA PRO A 20 -31.62 -4.27 -1.06
C PRO A 20 -30.11 -4.56 -1.07
N GLY A 21 -29.45 -4.18 -2.17
CA GLY A 21 -28.01 -4.21 -2.24
C GLY A 21 -27.49 -3.36 -1.08
N VAL A 22 -26.82 -3.98 -0.13
CA VAL A 22 -26.02 -3.28 0.88
C VAL A 22 -24.89 -2.63 0.09
N PHE A 23 -25.09 -1.36 -0.30
CA PHE A 23 -23.97 -0.55 -0.76
C PHE A 23 -23.03 -0.42 0.45
N ALA A 24 -21.94 -1.15 0.44
CA ALA A 24 -20.88 -0.93 1.40
C ALA A 24 -20.47 0.54 1.26
N ASN A 25 -20.64 1.34 2.33
CA ASN A 25 -20.13 2.70 2.33
C ASN A 25 -18.61 2.64 2.22
N ASP A 26 -18.03 3.30 1.19
CA ASP A 26 -16.58 3.48 1.14
C ASP A 26 -16.16 4.48 2.22
N PHE A 27 -14.95 4.34 2.75
CA PHE A 27 -14.41 5.33 3.69
C PHE A 27 -13.98 6.57 2.92
N ASP A 28 -14.31 7.77 3.43
CA ASP A 28 -13.95 9.03 2.78
C ASP A 28 -12.45 9.34 2.89
N HIS A 29 -11.72 9.07 1.82
CA HIS A 29 -10.31 9.39 1.67
C HIS A 29 -10.03 10.76 1.02
N SER A 30 -11.05 11.58 0.73
CA SER A 30 -10.94 12.81 -0.05
C SER A 30 -9.96 13.82 0.53
N LYS A 31 -9.91 13.96 1.86
CA LYS A 31 -8.98 14.86 2.55
C LYS A 31 -7.52 14.40 2.34
N PHE A 32 -7.27 13.11 2.45
CA PHE A 32 -5.93 12.55 2.24
C PHE A 32 -5.51 12.65 0.76
N ASP A 33 -6.44 12.41 -0.15
CA ASP A 33 -6.24 12.56 -1.59
C ASP A 33 -5.81 13.99 -1.96
N GLN A 34 -6.47 15.00 -1.39
CA GLN A 34 -6.09 16.41 -1.57
C GLN A 34 -4.68 16.71 -1.01
N VAL A 35 -4.35 16.16 0.16
CA VAL A 35 -3.02 16.29 0.78
C VAL A 35 -1.96 15.66 -0.13
N LEU A 36 -2.17 14.43 -0.60
CA LEU A 36 -1.24 13.76 -1.48
C LEU A 36 -1.01 14.54 -2.79
N LYS A 37 -2.06 15.03 -3.42
CA LYS A 37 -1.98 15.86 -4.64
C LYS A 37 -1.20 17.14 -4.45
N SER A 38 -1.31 17.77 -3.28
CA SER A 38 -0.71 19.07 -3.01
C SER A 38 0.74 18.98 -2.54
N TYR A 39 1.11 17.94 -1.81
CA TYR A 39 2.39 17.85 -1.09
C TYR A 39 3.28 16.67 -1.52
N VAL A 40 2.86 15.85 -2.46
CA VAL A 40 3.69 14.79 -3.04
C VAL A 40 4.01 15.16 -4.49
N ASP A 41 5.29 15.14 -4.86
CA ASP A 41 5.71 15.41 -6.23
C ASP A 41 5.60 14.16 -7.14
N GLU A 42 5.87 14.33 -8.42
CA GLU A 42 5.80 13.24 -9.43
C GLU A 42 6.85 12.13 -9.19
N LYS A 43 7.87 12.39 -8.36
CA LYS A 43 8.89 11.40 -7.97
C LYS A 43 8.54 10.68 -6.68
N GLY A 44 7.40 11.01 -6.06
CA GLY A 44 6.96 10.49 -4.77
C GLY A 44 7.72 11.07 -3.58
N LEU A 45 8.39 12.23 -3.76
CA LEU A 45 8.99 12.96 -2.66
C LEU A 45 7.92 13.79 -1.95
N VAL A 46 8.04 13.89 -0.63
CA VAL A 46 7.01 14.44 0.27
C VAL A 46 7.45 15.78 0.85
N ASP A 47 6.58 16.79 0.77
CA ASP A 47 6.72 18.01 1.55
C ASP A 47 6.12 17.81 2.94
N TYR A 48 6.88 17.21 3.84
CA TYR A 48 6.47 16.96 5.22
C TYR A 48 6.19 18.26 6.00
N ASN A 49 6.90 19.36 5.67
CA ASN A 49 6.67 20.64 6.33
C ASN A 49 5.30 21.19 5.99
N GLY A 50 4.93 21.18 4.70
CA GLY A 50 3.62 21.63 4.24
C GLY A 50 2.48 20.75 4.77
N ILE A 51 2.66 19.43 4.80
CA ILE A 51 1.67 18.51 5.37
C ILE A 51 1.47 18.78 6.87
N GLY A 52 2.55 19.02 7.61
CA GLY A 52 2.49 19.27 9.06
C GLY A 52 1.69 20.53 9.44
N GLU A 53 1.59 21.50 8.54
CA GLU A 53 0.82 22.74 8.71
C GLU A 53 -0.62 22.60 8.12
N ASN A 54 -0.96 21.47 7.49
CA ASN A 54 -2.20 21.29 6.76
C ASN A 54 -3.34 20.72 7.63
N GLN A 55 -4.40 21.51 7.83
CA GLN A 55 -5.55 21.12 8.64
C GLN A 55 -6.29 19.88 8.08
N GLN A 56 -6.36 19.70 6.75
CA GLN A 56 -7.04 18.54 6.16
C GLN A 56 -6.33 17.23 6.54
N PHE A 57 -5.00 17.25 6.66
CA PHE A 57 -4.25 16.08 7.12
C PHE A 57 -4.59 15.73 8.58
N SER A 58 -4.64 16.71 9.47
CA SER A 58 -5.02 16.50 10.87
C SER A 58 -6.46 15.97 10.98
N LEU A 59 -7.40 16.51 10.20
CA LEU A 59 -8.79 16.03 10.16
C LEU A 59 -8.89 14.62 9.60
N TYR A 60 -8.05 14.27 8.60
CA TYR A 60 -8.00 12.91 8.09
C TYR A 60 -7.50 11.92 9.16
N LEU A 61 -6.41 12.23 9.86
CA LEU A 61 -5.92 11.40 10.97
C LEU A 61 -6.99 11.19 12.05
N GLN A 62 -7.76 12.24 12.38
CA GLN A 62 -8.88 12.12 13.31
C GLN A 62 -9.96 11.16 12.79
N SER A 63 -10.31 11.25 11.50
CA SER A 63 -11.32 10.36 10.91
C SER A 63 -10.92 8.88 10.88
N LEU A 64 -9.63 8.57 10.98
CA LEU A 64 -9.17 7.18 11.09
C LEU A 64 -9.47 6.56 12.47
N GLN A 65 -9.65 7.38 13.52
CA GLN A 65 -9.64 6.89 14.90
C GLN A 65 -10.81 5.97 15.22
N ASP A 66 -12.00 6.33 14.80
CA ASP A 66 -13.26 5.61 15.08
C ASP A 66 -13.87 4.94 13.84
N ALA A 67 -13.07 4.79 12.77
CA ALA A 67 -13.50 4.20 11.51
C ALA A 67 -14.04 2.77 11.72
N LYS A 68 -15.20 2.48 11.14
CA LYS A 68 -15.86 1.17 11.19
C LYS A 68 -15.41 0.30 10.02
N VAL A 69 -14.15 -0.09 10.04
CA VAL A 69 -13.48 -0.75 8.90
C VAL A 69 -14.14 -2.08 8.54
N GLU A 70 -14.71 -2.81 9.52
CA GLU A 70 -15.35 -4.10 9.28
C GLU A 70 -16.68 -3.97 8.50
N GLU A 71 -17.25 -2.76 8.41
CA GLU A 71 -18.45 -2.47 7.59
C GLU A 71 -18.11 -2.23 6.12
N LEU A 72 -16.82 -2.03 5.80
CA LEU A 72 -16.34 -1.81 4.44
C LEU A 72 -16.24 -3.13 3.66
N SER A 73 -16.34 -3.04 2.34
CA SER A 73 -16.00 -4.17 1.46
C SER A 73 -14.53 -4.59 1.64
N ARG A 74 -14.16 -5.78 1.14
CA ARG A 74 -12.75 -6.22 1.19
C ARG A 74 -11.80 -5.24 0.50
N ASN A 75 -12.18 -4.64 -0.62
CA ASN A 75 -11.38 -3.62 -1.31
C ASN A 75 -11.35 -2.31 -0.54
N GLY A 76 -12.47 -1.87 0.04
CA GLY A 76 -12.55 -0.71 0.92
C GLY A 76 -11.65 -0.86 2.14
N GLN A 77 -11.65 -2.04 2.78
CA GLN A 77 -10.75 -2.35 3.89
C GLN A 77 -9.27 -2.30 3.47
N LEU A 78 -8.93 -2.87 2.32
CA LEU A 78 -7.56 -2.85 1.80
C LEU A 78 -7.09 -1.41 1.54
N ALA A 79 -7.92 -0.61 0.85
CA ALA A 79 -7.66 0.80 0.60
C ALA A 79 -7.49 1.60 1.90
N PHE A 80 -8.39 1.38 2.87
CA PHE A 80 -8.32 2.01 4.18
C PHE A 80 -6.98 1.74 4.88
N TRP A 81 -6.56 0.48 4.98
CA TRP A 81 -5.36 0.11 5.71
C TRP A 81 -4.07 0.58 5.01
N ILE A 82 -4.03 0.60 3.67
CA ILE A 82 -2.89 1.17 2.92
C ILE A 82 -2.79 2.68 3.19
N ASN A 83 -3.90 3.42 3.08
CA ASN A 83 -3.90 4.86 3.35
C ASN A 83 -3.59 5.17 4.82
N ALA A 84 -4.13 4.40 5.77
CA ALA A 84 -3.85 4.55 7.20
C ALA A 84 -2.36 4.35 7.50
N TYR A 85 -1.73 3.30 6.95
CA TYR A 85 -0.29 3.07 7.08
C TYR A 85 0.51 4.28 6.59
N ASN A 86 0.21 4.76 5.38
CA ASN A 86 0.91 5.88 4.77
C ASN A 86 0.70 7.18 5.57
N ALA A 87 -0.52 7.47 6.01
CA ALA A 87 -0.82 8.66 6.81
C ALA A 87 -0.12 8.63 8.17
N VAL A 88 -0.18 7.50 8.89
CA VAL A 88 0.51 7.29 10.17
C VAL A 88 2.03 7.44 9.99
N THR A 89 2.60 6.87 8.93
CA THR A 89 4.04 6.99 8.65
C THR A 89 4.43 8.45 8.36
N ILE A 90 3.63 9.18 7.58
CA ILE A 90 3.85 10.61 7.31
C ILE A 90 3.80 11.41 8.62
N ASP A 91 2.80 11.19 9.45
CA ASP A 91 2.65 11.90 10.73
C ASP A 91 3.83 11.62 11.69
N LYS A 92 4.29 10.36 11.75
CA LYS A 92 5.50 10.03 12.53
C LYS A 92 6.75 10.74 12.02
N VAL A 93 6.91 10.92 10.70
CA VAL A 93 8.02 11.74 10.17
C VAL A 93 7.90 13.19 10.61
N ILE A 94 6.70 13.77 10.55
CA ILE A 94 6.42 15.15 10.97
C ILE A 94 6.72 15.33 12.46
N GLN A 95 6.28 14.40 13.31
CA GLN A 95 6.48 14.47 14.76
C GLN A 95 7.94 14.24 15.18
N LYS A 96 8.62 13.22 14.57
CA LYS A 96 9.98 12.83 14.97
C LYS A 96 11.08 13.66 14.30
N LYS A 97 10.76 14.37 13.22
CA LYS A 97 11.67 15.26 12.46
C LYS A 97 13.05 14.66 12.16
N PRO A 98 13.14 13.45 11.55
CA PRO A 98 14.43 12.87 11.21
C PRO A 98 15.18 13.76 10.21
N LYS A 99 16.48 14.01 10.43
CA LYS A 99 17.28 14.92 9.58
C LYS A 99 17.63 14.31 8.23
N LYS A 100 18.05 13.05 8.21
CA LYS A 100 18.51 12.36 6.97
C LYS A 100 17.78 11.06 6.70
N SER A 101 17.30 10.37 7.75
CA SER A 101 16.68 9.05 7.63
C SER A 101 15.83 8.74 8.87
N VAL A 102 14.72 8.05 8.69
CA VAL A 102 13.91 7.51 9.81
C VAL A 102 14.72 6.57 10.73
N ARG A 103 15.86 6.06 10.25
CA ARG A 103 16.80 5.25 11.05
C ARG A 103 17.57 6.04 12.10
N GLU A 104 17.54 7.36 12.06
CA GLU A 104 18.21 8.22 13.05
C GLU A 104 17.38 8.40 14.32
N THR A 105 16.10 8.02 14.32
CA THR A 105 15.19 8.25 15.45
C THR A 105 15.41 7.30 16.64
N GLY A 106 16.64 6.80 16.82
CA GLY A 106 17.00 5.88 17.88
C GLY A 106 18.47 6.01 18.34
N PHE A 107 18.85 5.28 19.40
CA PHE A 107 20.22 5.32 19.95
C PHE A 107 21.27 4.86 18.94
N PRO A 108 22.42 5.55 18.82
CA PRO A 108 23.51 5.12 17.96
C PRO A 108 23.99 3.70 18.35
N GLY A 109 24.05 2.80 17.38
CA GLY A 109 24.60 1.46 17.56
C GLY A 109 23.60 0.32 17.81
N LEU A 110 22.35 0.59 18.19
CA LEU A 110 21.28 -0.41 18.13
C LEU A 110 20.52 -0.27 16.80
N TRP A 111 19.94 -1.37 16.30
CA TRP A 111 19.06 -1.40 15.13
C TRP A 111 17.75 -0.64 15.42
N THR A 112 17.82 0.68 15.48
CA THR A 112 16.85 1.56 16.12
C THR A 112 15.79 2.11 15.17
N SER A 113 15.85 1.74 13.90
CA SER A 113 14.72 1.94 12.97
C SER A 113 13.46 1.18 13.44
N THR A 114 13.63 0.16 14.28
CA THR A 114 12.50 -0.58 14.83
C THR A 114 11.53 0.32 15.58
N LYS A 115 12.01 1.16 16.51
CA LYS A 115 11.10 2.01 17.32
C LYS A 115 10.26 3.01 16.50
N PHE A 116 10.79 3.54 15.39
CA PHE A 116 10.00 4.40 14.52
C PHE A 116 8.76 3.66 13.99
N PHE A 117 8.92 2.41 13.55
CA PHE A 117 7.82 1.63 12.98
C PHE A 117 7.03 0.84 14.02
N THR A 118 7.64 0.39 15.13
CA THR A 118 7.01 -0.51 16.11
C THR A 118 6.33 0.19 17.27
N SER A 119 6.55 1.51 17.49
CA SER A 119 5.87 2.23 18.58
C SER A 119 4.42 2.55 18.19
N PRO A 120 3.40 2.03 18.94
CA PRO A 120 1.99 2.24 18.64
C PRO A 120 1.55 3.60 19.19
N GLU A 121 1.70 4.64 18.38
CA GLU A 121 1.45 6.03 18.79
C GLU A 121 0.13 6.59 18.23
N HIS A 122 -0.56 5.85 17.34
CA HIS A 122 -1.78 6.30 16.67
C HIS A 122 -2.98 5.42 16.99
N ILE A 123 -4.16 6.04 17.12
CA ILE A 123 -5.43 5.31 17.17
C ILE A 123 -5.97 5.20 15.75
N VAL A 124 -6.22 3.97 15.28
CA VAL A 124 -6.82 3.67 13.99
C VAL A 124 -7.87 2.57 14.19
N ALA A 125 -9.10 2.81 13.75
CA ALA A 125 -10.23 1.89 13.93
C ALA A 125 -10.37 1.42 15.40
N ASN A 126 -10.37 2.38 16.34
CA ASN A 126 -10.44 2.17 17.79
C ASN A 126 -9.32 1.30 18.39
N ARG A 127 -8.20 1.15 17.69
CA ARG A 127 -7.03 0.38 18.15
C ARG A 127 -5.79 1.26 18.15
N GLN A 128 -4.98 1.15 19.20
CA GLN A 128 -3.69 1.80 19.26
C GLN A 128 -2.68 0.97 18.42
N LEU A 129 -2.21 1.52 17.31
CA LEU A 129 -1.42 0.82 16.31
C LEU A 129 -0.14 1.58 15.94
N SER A 130 0.88 0.80 15.61
CA SER A 130 2.09 1.26 14.92
C SER A 130 1.99 0.98 13.41
N PRO A 131 2.84 1.59 12.58
CA PRO A 131 2.98 1.19 11.17
C PRO A 131 3.24 -0.32 11.02
N ASP A 132 4.10 -0.89 11.87
CA ASP A 132 4.45 -2.31 11.88
C ASP A 132 3.23 -3.20 12.15
N ASP A 133 2.36 -2.82 13.09
CA ASP A 133 1.10 -3.53 13.36
C ASP A 133 0.19 -3.51 12.13
N ILE A 134 0.07 -2.37 11.45
CA ILE A 134 -0.77 -2.25 10.25
C ILE A 134 -0.20 -3.11 9.12
N GLU A 135 1.11 -3.09 8.90
CA GLU A 135 1.75 -3.88 7.85
C GLU A 135 1.70 -5.39 8.15
N HIS A 136 2.24 -5.80 9.29
CA HIS A 136 2.49 -7.22 9.57
C HIS A 136 1.27 -7.94 10.13
N GLU A 137 0.49 -7.29 11.00
CA GLU A 137 -0.65 -7.96 11.63
C GLU A 137 -1.95 -7.83 10.83
N ILE A 138 -2.07 -6.78 9.99
CA ILE A 138 -3.29 -6.53 9.23
C ILE A 138 -3.08 -6.76 7.73
N LEU A 139 -2.29 -5.92 7.05
CA LEU A 139 -2.18 -5.97 5.60
C LEU A 139 -1.64 -7.31 5.11
N ARG A 140 -0.52 -7.79 5.64
CA ARG A 140 0.09 -9.06 5.22
C ARG A 140 -0.76 -10.27 5.58
N LYS A 141 -1.27 -10.34 6.83
CA LYS A 141 -2.02 -11.50 7.32
C LYS A 141 -3.43 -11.61 6.73
N LYS A 142 -4.18 -10.48 6.67
CA LYS A 142 -5.58 -10.48 6.25
C LYS A 142 -5.73 -10.54 4.74
N PHE A 143 -4.89 -9.80 3.99
CA PHE A 143 -5.06 -9.67 2.54
C PHE A 143 -4.19 -10.65 1.76
N LYS A 144 -3.00 -10.99 2.23
CA LYS A 144 -2.06 -11.91 1.59
C LYS A 144 -1.75 -11.52 0.13
N ASP A 145 -1.66 -10.23 -0.11
CA ASP A 145 -1.36 -9.66 -1.42
C ASP A 145 -0.01 -8.94 -1.37
N PRO A 146 1.06 -9.52 -1.94
CA PRO A 146 2.39 -8.93 -1.84
C PRO A 146 2.55 -7.62 -2.61
N ARG A 147 1.57 -7.22 -3.44
CA ARG A 147 1.56 -5.90 -4.09
C ARG A 147 1.47 -4.75 -3.09
N ILE A 148 1.01 -5.01 -1.85
CA ILE A 148 1.02 -4.00 -0.78
C ILE A 148 2.41 -3.41 -0.53
N HIS A 149 3.49 -4.21 -0.72
CA HIS A 149 4.86 -3.75 -0.54
C HIS A 149 5.28 -2.66 -1.55
N PHE A 150 4.48 -2.41 -2.57
CA PHE A 150 4.68 -1.32 -3.54
C PHE A 150 3.72 -0.15 -3.33
N ALA A 151 2.81 -0.26 -2.36
CA ALA A 151 1.78 0.73 -2.02
C ALA A 151 2.01 1.44 -0.68
N ILE A 152 2.73 0.80 0.26
CA ILE A 152 3.06 1.36 1.56
C ILE A 152 4.48 1.91 1.58
N ILE A 153 4.68 3.05 2.26
CA ILE A 153 5.97 3.75 2.27
C ILE A 153 6.66 3.68 3.64
N CYS A 154 7.96 3.45 3.63
CA CYS A 154 8.80 3.55 4.83
C CYS A 154 9.54 4.90 4.94
N ALA A 155 9.05 5.95 4.29
CA ALA A 155 9.61 7.29 4.25
C ALA A 155 11.08 7.36 3.78
N SER A 156 11.56 6.40 2.99
CA SER A 156 12.91 6.42 2.42
C SER A 156 12.89 6.49 0.90
N ARG A 157 13.99 6.98 0.29
CA ARG A 157 14.11 7.07 -1.17
C ARG A 157 14.19 5.71 -1.86
N GLY A 158 14.59 4.67 -1.13
CA GLY A 158 14.60 3.28 -1.64
C GLY A 158 13.21 2.64 -1.68
N CYS A 159 12.22 3.18 -0.95
CA CYS A 159 10.83 2.76 -1.00
C CYS A 159 10.21 2.99 -2.38
N PRO A 160 9.11 2.31 -2.67
CA PRO A 160 8.20 2.75 -3.72
C PRO A 160 7.82 4.22 -3.55
N PRO A 161 7.60 4.96 -4.65
CA PRO A 161 7.13 6.35 -4.56
C PRO A 161 5.78 6.40 -3.86
N LEU A 162 5.58 7.38 -2.95
CA LEU A 162 4.25 7.65 -2.44
C LEU A 162 3.36 8.15 -3.59
N PRO A 163 2.22 7.51 -3.88
CA PRO A 163 1.33 7.98 -4.93
C PRO A 163 0.65 9.29 -4.55
N ARG A 164 0.34 10.10 -5.57
CA ARG A 164 -0.34 11.39 -5.41
C ARG A 164 -1.86 11.27 -5.29
N VAL A 165 -2.38 10.05 -5.28
CA VAL A 165 -3.81 9.75 -5.21
C VAL A 165 -4.04 8.72 -4.11
N ALA A 166 -5.04 8.96 -3.27
CA ALA A 166 -5.42 8.00 -2.24
C ALA A 166 -6.02 6.72 -2.85
N TYR A 167 -5.84 5.62 -2.17
CA TYR A 167 -6.52 4.37 -2.51
C TYR A 167 -7.99 4.46 -2.08
N THR A 168 -8.88 3.90 -2.91
CA THR A 168 -10.31 3.77 -2.65
C THR A 168 -10.77 2.35 -2.97
N GLU A 169 -11.96 1.97 -2.56
CA GLU A 169 -12.55 0.69 -2.96
C GLU A 169 -12.53 0.50 -4.48
N ALA A 170 -12.85 1.55 -5.23
CA ALA A 170 -12.96 1.50 -6.67
C ALA A 170 -11.60 1.37 -7.38
N ASN A 171 -10.50 1.92 -6.82
CA ASN A 171 -9.22 2.02 -7.51
C ASN A 171 -8.13 1.11 -6.97
N VAL A 172 -8.27 0.54 -5.76
CA VAL A 172 -7.17 -0.14 -5.06
C VAL A 172 -6.54 -1.26 -5.87
N GLN A 173 -7.31 -2.09 -6.56
CA GLN A 173 -6.78 -3.21 -7.33
C GLN A 173 -5.98 -2.73 -8.56
N THR A 174 -6.53 -1.78 -9.30
CA THR A 174 -5.84 -1.20 -10.48
C THR A 174 -4.56 -0.49 -10.06
N ARG A 175 -4.60 0.28 -8.99
CA ARG A 175 -3.42 0.99 -8.51
C ARG A 175 -2.34 0.05 -7.96
N LEU A 176 -2.70 -1.00 -7.24
CA LEU A 176 -1.72 -2.01 -6.81
C LEU A 176 -0.99 -2.63 -8.00
N GLU A 177 -1.71 -2.87 -9.10
CA GLU A 177 -1.13 -3.38 -10.34
C GLU A 177 -0.17 -2.36 -10.98
N GLU A 178 -0.62 -1.12 -11.12
CA GLU A 178 0.15 -0.02 -11.70
C GLU A 178 1.41 0.31 -10.90
N GLU A 179 1.30 0.44 -9.57
CA GLU A 179 2.41 0.75 -8.68
C GLU A 179 3.45 -0.39 -8.67
N THR A 180 2.99 -1.64 -8.67
CA THR A 180 3.88 -2.81 -8.77
C THR A 180 4.67 -2.77 -10.07
N LYS A 181 4.00 -2.58 -11.20
CA LYS A 181 4.62 -2.51 -12.51
C LYS A 181 5.58 -1.32 -12.61
N SER A 182 5.15 -0.14 -12.19
CA SER A 182 5.96 1.09 -12.21
C SER A 182 7.22 0.94 -11.36
N TYR A 183 7.10 0.44 -10.14
CA TYR A 183 8.27 0.24 -9.28
C TYR A 183 9.25 -0.78 -9.85
N LEU A 184 8.77 -1.93 -10.29
CA LEU A 184 9.61 -3.01 -10.83
C LEU A 184 10.42 -2.57 -12.05
N ASN A 185 9.89 -1.71 -12.91
CA ASN A 185 10.57 -1.21 -14.10
C ASN A 185 11.37 0.09 -13.85
N SER A 186 11.41 0.56 -12.59
CA SER A 186 12.25 1.66 -12.17
C SER A 186 13.66 1.21 -11.77
N ASN A 187 14.61 2.16 -11.72
CA ASN A 187 15.96 1.90 -11.21
C ASN A 187 16.01 1.47 -9.73
N ARG A 188 14.91 1.62 -8.99
CA ARG A 188 14.73 1.14 -7.60
C ARG A 188 14.24 -0.31 -7.55
N GLY A 189 13.51 -0.76 -8.58
CA GLY A 189 12.96 -2.11 -8.69
C GLY A 189 13.94 -3.11 -9.28
N THR A 190 14.41 -2.86 -10.50
CA THR A 190 15.33 -3.76 -11.21
C THR A 190 16.43 -2.99 -11.96
N ARG A 191 17.56 -3.66 -12.17
CA ARG A 191 18.66 -3.15 -12.98
C ARG A 191 19.49 -4.30 -13.58
N ILE A 192 19.61 -4.31 -14.89
CA ILE A 192 20.46 -5.24 -15.64
C ILE A 192 21.92 -4.82 -15.57
N ASN A 193 22.79 -5.77 -15.31
CA ASN A 193 24.23 -5.64 -15.54
C ASN A 193 24.70 -6.73 -16.50
N ARG A 194 24.79 -6.40 -17.78
CA ARG A 194 25.11 -7.34 -18.85
C ARG A 194 26.55 -7.89 -18.72
N SER A 195 27.52 -7.05 -18.33
CA SER A 195 28.92 -7.46 -18.21
C SER A 195 29.16 -8.50 -17.11
N LYS A 196 28.30 -8.50 -16.07
CA LYS A 196 28.36 -9.47 -14.96
C LYS A 196 27.30 -10.57 -15.07
N ASN A 197 26.52 -10.59 -16.14
CA ASN A 197 25.35 -11.45 -16.30
C ASN A 197 24.49 -11.47 -15.01
N THR A 198 24.12 -10.29 -14.50
CA THR A 198 23.43 -10.15 -13.20
C THR A 198 22.22 -9.26 -13.33
N LEU A 199 21.06 -9.71 -12.84
CA LEU A 199 19.91 -8.88 -12.58
C LEU A 199 19.92 -8.47 -11.11
N TYR A 200 20.01 -7.17 -10.85
CA TYR A 200 19.83 -6.61 -9.52
C TYR A 200 18.35 -6.31 -9.32
N VAL A 201 17.82 -6.76 -8.18
CA VAL A 201 16.43 -6.54 -7.78
C VAL A 201 16.35 -5.77 -6.46
N SER A 202 15.21 -5.13 -6.19
CA SER A 202 15.00 -4.41 -4.93
C SER A 202 15.23 -5.29 -3.71
N LYS A 203 15.71 -4.68 -2.63
CA LYS A 203 15.87 -5.35 -1.32
C LYS A 203 14.52 -5.77 -0.70
N LEU A 204 13.40 -5.21 -1.15
CA LEU A 204 12.06 -5.66 -0.76
C LEU A 204 11.84 -7.15 -1.06
N PHE A 205 12.39 -7.65 -2.17
CA PHE A 205 12.31 -9.06 -2.55
C PHE A 205 13.13 -10.02 -1.66
N ASP A 206 14.07 -9.49 -0.90
CA ASP A 206 14.81 -10.21 0.13
C ASP A 206 14.05 -10.21 1.46
N TRP A 207 13.63 -9.02 1.89
CA TRP A 207 12.99 -8.84 3.19
C TRP A 207 11.61 -9.50 3.29
N PHE A 208 10.85 -9.49 2.20
CA PHE A 208 9.47 -10.01 2.13
C PHE A 208 9.36 -11.22 1.19
N SER A 209 10.45 -11.98 1.01
CA SER A 209 10.52 -13.12 0.08
C SER A 209 9.40 -14.13 0.29
N GLU A 210 9.01 -14.38 1.54
CA GLU A 210 7.94 -15.33 1.88
C GLU A 210 6.60 -14.95 1.24
N ASP A 211 6.22 -13.66 1.24
CA ASP A 211 4.95 -13.20 0.69
C ASP A 211 4.88 -13.43 -0.82
N PHE A 212 6.00 -13.17 -1.53
CA PHE A 212 6.12 -13.38 -2.96
C PHE A 212 6.12 -14.86 -3.33
N ILE A 213 6.82 -15.69 -2.54
CA ILE A 213 6.88 -17.14 -2.73
C ILE A 213 5.50 -17.77 -2.50
N GLN A 214 4.80 -17.38 -1.44
CA GLN A 214 3.44 -17.87 -1.17
C GLN A 214 2.46 -17.54 -2.29
N LYS A 215 2.62 -16.38 -2.93
CA LYS A 215 1.73 -15.93 -4.01
C LYS A 215 1.99 -16.62 -5.33
N SER A 216 3.26 -16.84 -5.69
CA SER A 216 3.65 -17.19 -7.06
C SER A 216 4.68 -18.33 -7.15
N GLY A 217 4.99 -19.02 -6.05
CA GLY A 217 5.97 -20.12 -6.01
C GLY A 217 7.42 -19.64 -5.92
N SER A 218 7.74 -18.45 -6.45
CA SER A 218 9.05 -17.82 -6.27
C SER A 218 8.94 -16.30 -6.45
N THR A 219 9.94 -15.58 -5.95
CA THR A 219 10.07 -14.13 -6.15
C THR A 219 10.13 -13.75 -7.63
N ILE A 220 10.86 -14.51 -8.43
CA ILE A 220 11.02 -14.26 -9.88
C ILE A 220 9.70 -14.48 -10.62
N GLU A 221 8.96 -15.54 -10.30
CA GLU A 221 7.66 -15.80 -10.91
C GLU A 221 6.62 -14.75 -10.52
N PHE A 222 6.71 -14.18 -9.30
CA PHE A 222 5.89 -13.02 -8.94
C PHE A 222 6.23 -11.79 -9.79
N MET A 223 7.52 -11.50 -10.00
CA MET A 223 7.97 -10.32 -10.74
C MET A 223 7.64 -10.39 -12.25
N ARG A 224 7.75 -11.57 -12.85
CA ARG A 224 7.73 -11.81 -14.29
C ARG A 224 6.58 -11.11 -15.04
N PRO A 225 5.31 -11.17 -14.62
CA PRO A 225 4.20 -10.51 -15.33
C PRO A 225 4.30 -8.99 -15.34
N TYR A 226 4.99 -8.39 -14.38
CA TYR A 226 5.12 -6.94 -14.23
C TYR A 226 6.33 -6.33 -14.96
N LEU A 227 7.32 -7.16 -15.32
CA LEU A 227 8.56 -6.69 -15.91
C LEU A 227 8.38 -6.31 -17.37
N ASP A 228 9.13 -5.30 -17.83
CA ASP A 228 9.25 -4.96 -19.25
C ASP A 228 9.93 -6.09 -20.02
N GLU A 229 9.71 -6.12 -21.35
CA GLU A 229 10.17 -7.18 -22.23
C GLU A 229 11.69 -7.38 -22.17
N GLU A 230 12.47 -6.30 -22.11
CA GLU A 230 13.92 -6.36 -21.99
C GLU A 230 14.38 -7.14 -20.76
N VAL A 231 13.76 -6.87 -19.59
CA VAL A 231 14.13 -7.52 -18.33
C VAL A 231 13.65 -8.98 -18.34
N ARG A 232 12.45 -9.27 -18.89
CA ARG A 232 11.97 -10.65 -19.04
C ARG A 232 12.89 -11.49 -19.92
N HIS A 233 13.27 -10.95 -21.07
CA HIS A 233 14.18 -11.62 -22.00
C HIS A 233 15.57 -11.87 -21.35
N PHE A 234 16.07 -10.89 -20.58
CA PHE A 234 17.30 -11.07 -19.82
C PHE A 234 17.20 -12.20 -18.80
N LEU A 235 16.06 -12.32 -18.11
CA LEU A 235 15.78 -13.39 -17.15
C LEU A 235 15.77 -14.80 -17.79
N ASP A 236 15.32 -14.92 -19.05
CA ASP A 236 15.30 -16.20 -19.76
C ASP A 236 16.72 -16.77 -19.97
N GLY A 237 17.72 -15.88 -20.00
CA GLY A 237 19.16 -16.23 -19.99
C GLY A 237 19.69 -16.72 -18.63
N LYS A 238 18.83 -16.85 -17.62
CA LYS A 238 19.16 -17.31 -16.24
C LYS A 238 20.33 -16.56 -15.63
N PRO A 239 20.27 -15.22 -15.52
CA PRO A 239 21.34 -14.42 -14.93
C PRO A 239 21.44 -14.72 -13.44
N LYS A 240 22.58 -14.32 -12.85
CA LYS A 240 22.69 -14.24 -11.39
C LYS A 240 21.71 -13.18 -10.86
N ILE A 241 20.95 -13.51 -9.82
CA ILE A 241 20.13 -12.54 -9.08
C ILE A 241 20.94 -12.00 -7.90
N SER A 242 20.88 -10.67 -7.73
CA SER A 242 21.51 -9.97 -6.62
C SER A 242 20.63 -8.81 -6.17
N TYR A 243 20.94 -8.20 -5.02
CA TYR A 243 20.09 -7.12 -4.49
C TYR A 243 20.72 -5.75 -4.71
N LEU A 244 19.88 -4.76 -5.01
CA LEU A 244 20.25 -3.36 -5.04
C LEU A 244 20.64 -2.89 -3.64
N LYS A 245 21.57 -1.93 -3.55
CA LYS A 245 21.79 -1.20 -2.31
C LYS A 245 20.57 -0.33 -2.03
N TYR A 246 19.98 -0.50 -0.85
CA TYR A 246 18.81 0.26 -0.46
C TYR A 246 19.17 1.67 -0.01
N ASP A 247 18.46 2.67 -0.52
CA ASP A 247 18.66 4.07 -0.17
C ASP A 247 17.76 4.46 1.01
N TRP A 248 18.36 4.57 2.20
CA TRP A 248 17.67 4.95 3.43
C TRP A 248 17.53 6.45 3.63
N ALA A 249 18.00 7.29 2.70
CA ALA A 249 17.78 8.73 2.78
C ALA A 249 16.28 9.04 2.80
N LEU A 250 15.88 10.02 3.62
CA LEU A 250 14.49 10.45 3.74
C LEU A 250 13.95 10.90 2.38
N ASN A 251 12.74 10.49 2.03
CA ASN A 251 12.05 10.87 0.79
C ASN A 251 11.42 12.27 0.85
N ALA A 252 12.05 13.20 1.56
CA ALA A 252 11.59 14.57 1.68
C ALA A 252 11.99 15.42 0.46
N GLN A 253 11.11 16.37 0.06
CA GLN A 253 11.41 17.39 -0.97
C GLN A 253 12.43 18.42 -0.47
N ALA A 254 12.36 18.76 0.82
CA ALA A 254 13.27 19.67 1.49
C ALA A 254 13.60 19.16 2.92
N PRO A 255 14.68 19.65 3.53
CA PRO A 255 14.95 19.37 4.94
C PRO A 255 13.77 19.75 5.83
N LEU A 256 13.52 18.95 6.85
CA LEU A 256 12.46 19.25 7.83
C LEU A 256 12.86 20.47 8.66
N LYS A 257 11.90 21.36 8.90
CA LYS A 257 12.10 22.53 9.79
C LYS A 257 12.42 22.01 11.18
N GLY A 258 13.63 22.32 11.69
CA GLY A 258 13.97 22.12 13.09
C GLY A 258 13.22 23.13 13.97
N GLU A 259 13.08 22.82 15.24
CA GLU A 259 12.81 23.84 16.27
C GLU A 259 13.99 24.77 16.41
#